data_4bbdf579dac301947801b4770956f7a8
#
_entry.id   4bbdf579dac301947801b4770956f7a8
#
_cell.length_a   1.000
_cell.length_b   1.000
_cell.length_c   1.000
_cell.angle_alpha   90.00
_cell.angle_beta   90.00
_cell.angle_gamma   90.00
#
_symmetry.space_group_name_H-M   'P 1'
#
loop_
_entity.id
_entity.type
_entity.pdbx_description
1 polymer ?
#
loop_
_entity_poly.entity_id
_entity_poly.type
_entity_poly.pdbx_seq_one_letter_code
_entity_poly.pdbx_strand_id
1 'polypeptide(L)'
;LLLASLFISTSGVLGKYIAMPTEVIIWFRAALAMVFLYVYCRYKKLDLTIKSSKDYKPFFISGVLMAAHWITYFYALKLSNVALGVLSLYTFPIFIALLEPLFLKVKFNPIYILFGLLVLTGLYILTPEFNIESSDVKGILFGVFSAVCYAIRILILKQHVANYNGTILMFYQTLIITVLLLPTLFFMDVSGLKSQFPFLLLLALLTTAVGHSLMLHSLKFFSASTASIIGS
;
A
#
# COMPACT_ATOMS: atom_id res chain seq x y z
N LEU A 1 6.20 -7.10 -12.75
CA LEU A 1 5.36 -7.46 -11.61
C LEU A 1 6.17 -8.18 -10.53
N LEU A 2 6.82 -9.31 -10.80
CA LEU A 2 7.63 -10.05 -9.81
C LEU A 2 8.71 -9.18 -9.14
N LEU A 3 9.40 -8.34 -9.92
CA LEU A 3 10.37 -7.39 -9.37
C LEU A 3 9.70 -6.37 -8.42
N ALA A 4 8.49 -5.93 -8.75
CA ALA A 4 7.71 -5.04 -7.87
C ALA A 4 7.40 -5.73 -6.54
N SER A 5 6.93 -6.98 -6.58
CA SER A 5 6.62 -7.77 -5.38
C SER A 5 7.86 -7.99 -4.51
N LEU A 6 9.00 -8.31 -5.14
CA LEU A 6 10.27 -8.46 -4.43
C LEU A 6 10.66 -7.19 -3.64
N PHE A 7 10.54 -6.02 -4.24
CA PHE A 7 10.84 -4.76 -3.53
C PHE A 7 9.79 -4.44 -2.46
N ILE A 8 8.50 -4.67 -2.74
CA ILE A 8 7.43 -4.39 -1.79
C ILE A 8 7.49 -5.32 -0.57
N SER A 9 7.90 -6.59 -0.73
CA SER A 9 7.97 -7.55 0.37
C SER A 9 8.91 -7.13 1.51
N THR A 10 9.94 -6.32 1.21
CA THR A 10 10.84 -5.77 2.24
C THR A 10 10.15 -4.80 3.19
N SER A 11 8.97 -4.27 2.82
CA SER A 11 8.21 -3.31 3.62
C SER A 11 7.79 -3.86 4.99
N GLY A 12 7.40 -5.13 5.06
CA GLY A 12 6.95 -5.76 6.31
C GLY A 12 8.06 -5.81 7.35
N VAL A 13 9.24 -6.27 6.95
CA VAL A 13 10.42 -6.36 7.83
C VAL A 13 10.88 -4.98 8.28
N LEU A 14 11.03 -4.03 7.35
CA LEU A 14 11.42 -2.65 7.68
C LEU A 14 10.39 -1.98 8.58
N GLY A 15 9.09 -2.17 8.31
CA GLY A 15 8.02 -1.60 9.11
C GLY A 15 7.98 -2.07 10.56
N LYS A 16 8.36 -3.34 10.81
CA LYS A 16 8.49 -3.88 12.17
C LYS A 16 9.78 -3.43 12.85
N TYR A 17 10.86 -3.30 12.08
CA TYR A 17 12.19 -2.97 12.60
C TYR A 17 12.32 -1.49 13.00
N ILE A 18 11.70 -0.56 12.26
CA ILE A 18 11.84 0.87 12.52
C ILE A 18 11.10 1.26 13.82
N ALA A 19 11.86 1.65 14.84
CA ALA A 19 11.36 2.00 16.17
C ALA A 19 11.00 3.49 16.27
N MET A 20 9.98 3.92 15.48
CA MET A 20 9.43 5.28 15.49
C MET A 20 7.90 5.23 15.46
N PRO A 21 7.17 6.31 15.79
CA PRO A 21 5.73 6.38 15.60
C PRO A 21 5.34 6.08 14.13
N THR A 22 4.29 5.31 13.95
CA THR A 22 3.89 4.81 12.61
C THR A 22 3.65 5.95 11.63
N GLU A 23 2.95 6.98 12.03
CA GLU A 23 2.60 8.13 11.19
C GLU A 23 3.85 8.89 10.73
N VAL A 24 4.84 9.02 11.63
CA VAL A 24 6.13 9.66 11.31
C VAL A 24 6.91 8.81 10.30
N ILE A 25 6.95 7.49 10.47
CA ILE A 25 7.56 6.58 9.49
C ILE A 25 6.91 6.78 8.11
N ILE A 26 5.57 6.77 8.07
CA ILE A 26 4.82 6.89 6.81
C ILE A 26 5.01 8.28 6.18
N TRP A 27 5.09 9.32 7.00
CA TRP A 27 5.40 10.66 6.50
C TRP A 27 6.78 10.71 5.83
N PHE A 28 7.85 10.28 6.52
CA PHE A 28 9.22 10.27 5.95
C PHE A 28 9.31 9.38 4.72
N ARG A 29 8.70 8.21 4.77
CA ARG A 29 8.60 7.30 3.62
C ARG A 29 7.97 7.99 2.41
N ALA A 30 6.86 8.68 2.58
CA ALA A 30 6.15 9.37 1.51
C ALA A 30 6.93 10.60 1.01
N ALA A 31 7.44 11.45 1.91
CA ALA A 31 8.18 12.67 1.56
C ALA A 31 9.46 12.36 0.78
N LEU A 32 10.26 11.40 1.26
CA LEU A 32 11.48 10.97 0.56
C LEU A 32 11.15 10.34 -0.79
N ALA A 33 10.14 9.47 -0.86
CA ALA A 33 9.72 8.86 -2.13
C ALA A 33 9.19 9.91 -3.11
N MET A 34 8.43 10.91 -2.64
CA MET A 34 7.95 12.03 -3.46
C MET A 34 9.12 12.78 -4.11
N VAL A 35 10.17 13.08 -3.35
CA VAL A 35 11.38 13.75 -3.88
C VAL A 35 12.05 12.87 -4.94
N PHE A 36 12.27 11.58 -4.67
CA PHE A 36 12.86 10.66 -5.65
C PHE A 36 12.04 10.56 -6.94
N LEU A 37 10.72 10.42 -6.79
CA LEU A 37 9.80 10.31 -7.93
C LEU A 37 9.77 11.61 -8.74
N TYR A 38 9.77 12.77 -8.07
CA TYR A 38 9.84 14.07 -8.72
C TYR A 38 11.13 14.21 -9.55
N VAL A 39 12.29 13.96 -8.94
CA VAL A 39 13.59 14.00 -9.62
C VAL A 39 13.62 13.04 -10.81
N TYR A 40 13.13 11.82 -10.63
CA TYR A 40 13.04 10.83 -11.71
C TYR A 40 12.12 11.29 -12.84
N CYS A 41 10.95 11.83 -12.53
CA CYS A 41 10.02 12.36 -13.55
C CYS A 41 10.65 13.51 -14.32
N ARG A 42 11.37 14.43 -13.64
CA ARG A 42 12.08 15.53 -14.29
C ARG A 42 13.21 15.02 -15.20
N TYR A 43 14.00 14.06 -14.71
CA TYR A 43 15.09 13.44 -15.48
C TYR A 43 14.57 12.74 -16.74
N LYS A 44 13.48 11.98 -16.63
CA LYS A 44 12.82 11.27 -17.75
C LYS A 44 11.90 12.16 -18.59
N LYS A 45 11.81 13.46 -18.29
CA LYS A 45 10.92 14.42 -18.96
C LYS A 45 9.46 13.94 -19.01
N LEU A 46 9.00 13.27 -17.95
CA LEU A 46 7.61 12.84 -17.84
C LEU A 46 6.74 14.06 -17.53
N ASP A 47 5.64 14.17 -18.26
CA ASP A 47 4.65 15.24 -18.03
C ASP A 47 3.83 14.95 -16.76
N LEU A 48 4.01 15.78 -15.73
CA LEU A 48 3.32 15.68 -14.45
C LEU A 48 1.92 16.33 -14.48
N THR A 49 1.48 16.88 -15.60
CA THR A 49 0.17 17.54 -15.67
C THR A 49 -0.97 16.52 -15.52
N ILE A 50 -2.00 16.89 -14.76
CA ILE A 50 -3.23 16.11 -14.69
C ILE A 50 -4.06 16.44 -15.92
N LYS A 51 -4.28 15.44 -16.78
CA LYS A 51 -4.87 15.60 -18.11
C LYS A 51 -6.34 16.01 -18.09
N SER A 52 -7.06 15.69 -17.01
CA SER A 52 -8.47 15.98 -16.86
C SER A 52 -8.81 16.42 -15.45
N SER A 53 -9.68 17.42 -15.31
CA SER A 53 -10.19 17.83 -14.00
C SER A 53 -10.94 16.72 -13.26
N LYS A 54 -11.48 15.75 -14.00
CA LYS A 54 -12.16 14.57 -13.43
C LYS A 54 -11.20 13.62 -12.72
N ASP A 55 -9.89 13.69 -12.99
CA ASP A 55 -8.88 12.79 -12.41
C ASP A 55 -8.38 13.26 -11.04
N TYR A 56 -8.62 14.54 -10.65
CA TYR A 56 -8.19 15.05 -9.34
C TYR A 56 -8.82 14.28 -8.17
N LYS A 57 -10.14 14.04 -8.21
CA LYS A 57 -10.86 13.34 -7.15
C LYS A 57 -10.39 11.88 -6.99
N PRO A 58 -10.31 11.05 -8.05
CA PRO A 58 -9.72 9.71 -7.97
C PRO A 58 -8.29 9.70 -7.43
N PHE A 59 -7.42 10.63 -7.85
CA PHE A 59 -6.05 10.70 -7.38
C PHE A 59 -5.99 11.06 -5.90
N PHE A 60 -6.80 12.04 -5.45
CA PHE A 60 -6.89 12.40 -4.04
C PHE A 60 -7.38 11.23 -3.19
N ILE A 61 -8.48 10.59 -3.58
CA ILE A 61 -9.02 9.42 -2.86
C ILE A 61 -8.00 8.29 -2.81
N SER A 62 -7.30 8.00 -3.92
CA SER A 62 -6.28 6.96 -3.95
C SER A 62 -5.09 7.26 -3.04
N GLY A 63 -4.71 8.53 -2.89
CA GLY A 63 -3.67 8.97 -1.95
C GLY A 63 -4.09 8.81 -0.50
N VAL A 64 -5.33 9.20 -0.16
CA VAL A 64 -5.91 9.00 1.19
C VAL A 64 -6.00 7.51 1.53
N LEU A 65 -6.50 6.69 0.61
CA LEU A 65 -6.57 5.24 0.81
C LEU A 65 -5.18 4.61 0.98
N MET A 66 -4.17 5.13 0.28
CA MET A 66 -2.80 4.67 0.43
C MET A 66 -2.21 5.06 1.79
N ALA A 67 -2.52 6.26 2.31
CA ALA A 67 -2.15 6.67 3.66
C ALA A 67 -2.80 5.75 4.70
N ALA A 68 -4.10 5.52 4.60
CA ALA A 68 -4.85 4.62 5.48
C ALA A 68 -4.29 3.20 5.43
N HIS A 69 -4.04 2.67 4.21
CA HIS A 69 -3.40 1.37 4.01
C HIS A 69 -2.06 1.26 4.72
N TRP A 70 -1.13 2.20 4.52
CA TRP A 70 0.20 2.10 5.11
C TRP A 70 0.17 2.23 6.63
N ILE A 71 -0.60 3.18 7.17
CA ILE A 71 -0.73 3.37 8.62
C ILE A 71 -1.28 2.10 9.27
N THR A 72 -2.40 1.59 8.77
CA THR A 72 -3.05 0.41 9.35
C THR A 72 -2.23 -0.87 9.17
N TYR A 73 -1.52 -1.02 8.05
CA TYR A 73 -0.59 -2.13 7.85
C TYR A 73 0.56 -2.11 8.86
N PHE A 74 1.16 -0.94 9.13
CA PHE A 74 2.22 -0.82 10.12
C PHE A 74 1.72 -1.04 11.53
N TYR A 75 0.49 -0.63 11.86
CA TYR A 75 -0.15 -1.02 13.12
C TYR A 75 -0.38 -2.53 13.19
N ALA A 76 -0.82 -3.17 12.12
CA ALA A 76 -0.95 -4.64 12.08
C ALA A 76 0.38 -5.33 12.43
N LEU A 77 1.49 -4.90 11.83
CA LEU A 77 2.82 -5.44 12.10
C LEU A 77 3.30 -5.20 13.53
N LYS A 78 2.97 -4.03 14.13
CA LYS A 78 3.40 -3.66 15.48
C LYS A 78 2.57 -4.31 16.57
N LEU A 79 1.27 -4.42 16.39
CA LEU A 79 0.34 -5.02 17.35
C LEU A 79 0.44 -6.55 17.37
N SER A 80 0.67 -7.17 16.21
CA SER A 80 0.86 -8.62 16.10
C SER A 80 2.32 -8.96 15.78
N ASN A 81 2.54 -9.90 14.91
CA ASN A 81 3.85 -10.24 14.37
C ASN A 81 3.87 -10.07 12.84
N VAL A 82 5.06 -10.18 12.23
CA VAL A 82 5.22 -10.00 10.78
C VAL A 82 4.38 -10.99 9.98
N ALA A 83 4.27 -12.25 10.43
CA ALA A 83 3.51 -13.28 9.72
C ALA A 83 2.02 -12.96 9.71
N LEU A 84 1.42 -12.66 10.87
CA LEU A 84 0.00 -12.31 10.98
C LEU A 84 -0.31 -10.99 10.26
N GLY A 85 0.56 -9.98 10.41
CA GLY A 85 0.38 -8.69 9.74
C GLY A 85 0.44 -8.79 8.22
N VAL A 86 1.39 -9.56 7.68
CA VAL A 86 1.52 -9.78 6.23
C VAL A 86 0.37 -10.64 5.70
N LEU A 87 0.04 -11.73 6.39
CA LEU A 87 -1.05 -12.62 5.94
C LEU A 87 -2.42 -11.92 5.97
N SER A 88 -2.67 -11.09 6.98
CA SER A 88 -3.92 -10.30 7.04
C SER A 88 -3.98 -9.27 5.92
N LEU A 89 -2.86 -8.62 5.57
CA LEU A 89 -2.78 -7.78 4.39
C LEU A 89 -3.07 -8.58 3.11
N TYR A 90 -2.54 -9.80 2.98
CA TYR A 90 -2.70 -10.64 1.78
C TYR A 90 -4.13 -11.17 1.57
N THR A 91 -5.10 -10.71 2.35
CA THR A 91 -6.52 -10.79 1.99
C THR A 91 -6.92 -9.82 0.87
N PHE A 92 -6.06 -8.84 0.50
CA PHE A 92 -6.40 -7.83 -0.54
C PHE A 92 -6.74 -8.41 -1.92
N PRO A 93 -6.17 -9.54 -2.41
CA PRO A 93 -6.59 -10.12 -3.68
C PRO A 93 -8.05 -10.55 -3.68
N ILE A 94 -8.56 -11.00 -2.52
CA ILE A 94 -9.96 -11.39 -2.36
C ILE A 94 -10.86 -10.15 -2.52
N PHE A 95 -10.51 -9.05 -1.83
CA PHE A 95 -11.26 -7.80 -1.95
C PHE A 95 -11.20 -7.22 -3.36
N ILE A 96 -10.04 -7.32 -4.04
CA ILE A 96 -9.94 -6.92 -5.45
C ILE A 96 -10.89 -7.76 -6.29
N ALA A 97 -10.86 -9.09 -6.17
CA ALA A 97 -11.68 -9.99 -6.97
C ALA A 97 -13.18 -9.79 -6.74
N LEU A 98 -13.59 -9.50 -5.50
CA LEU A 98 -14.99 -9.21 -5.16
C LEU A 98 -15.45 -7.84 -5.68
N LEU A 99 -14.58 -6.83 -5.64
CA LEU A 99 -14.91 -5.45 -6.00
C LEU A 99 -14.64 -5.12 -7.49
N GLU A 100 -13.75 -5.86 -8.17
CA GLU A 100 -13.36 -5.61 -9.57
C GLU A 100 -14.57 -5.53 -10.52
N PRO A 101 -15.61 -6.40 -10.40
CA PRO A 101 -16.81 -6.29 -11.23
C PRO A 101 -17.56 -4.96 -11.07
N LEU A 102 -17.55 -4.38 -9.88
CA LEU A 102 -18.23 -3.10 -9.59
C LEU A 102 -17.48 -1.92 -10.20
N PHE A 103 -16.14 -1.97 -10.22
CA PHE A 103 -15.29 -0.88 -10.71
C PHE A 103 -14.99 -0.97 -12.20
N LEU A 104 -14.82 -2.19 -12.74
CA LEU A 104 -14.27 -2.41 -14.10
C LEU A 104 -15.24 -3.15 -15.04
N LYS A 105 -16.48 -3.45 -14.59
CA LYS A 105 -17.53 -4.14 -15.38
C LYS A 105 -17.08 -5.49 -15.96
N VAL A 106 -16.20 -6.21 -15.25
CA VAL A 106 -15.78 -7.58 -15.58
C VAL A 106 -16.69 -8.60 -14.94
N LYS A 107 -16.70 -9.84 -15.46
CA LYS A 107 -17.50 -10.92 -14.87
C LYS A 107 -16.87 -11.39 -13.56
N PHE A 108 -17.72 -11.61 -12.55
CA PHE A 108 -17.31 -12.20 -11.29
C PHE A 108 -16.96 -13.68 -11.46
N ASN A 109 -15.84 -14.12 -10.89
CA ASN A 109 -15.45 -15.52 -10.86
C ASN A 109 -15.58 -16.07 -9.43
N PRO A 110 -16.53 -17.00 -9.18
CA PRO A 110 -16.82 -17.50 -7.83
C PRO A 110 -15.66 -18.27 -7.18
N ILE A 111 -14.68 -18.73 -7.94
CA ILE A 111 -13.47 -19.39 -7.40
C ILE A 111 -12.73 -18.53 -6.37
N TYR A 112 -12.84 -17.21 -6.47
CA TYR A 112 -12.22 -16.27 -5.53
C TYR A 112 -12.82 -16.34 -4.13
N ILE A 113 -14.08 -16.79 -4.00
CA ILE A 113 -14.69 -17.07 -2.67
C ILE A 113 -13.93 -18.20 -2.00
N LEU A 114 -13.64 -19.28 -2.71
CA LEU A 114 -12.88 -20.41 -2.18
C LEU A 114 -11.49 -19.97 -1.71
N PHE A 115 -10.76 -19.21 -2.53
CA PHE A 115 -9.45 -18.67 -2.12
C PHE A 115 -9.56 -17.76 -0.90
N GLY A 116 -10.64 -16.97 -0.81
CA GLY A 116 -10.93 -16.15 0.36
C GLY A 116 -11.08 -16.96 1.63
N LEU A 117 -11.86 -18.04 1.56
CA LEU A 117 -12.07 -18.94 2.69
C LEU A 117 -10.77 -19.63 3.11
N LEU A 118 -9.92 -20.04 2.17
CA LEU A 118 -8.61 -20.62 2.46
C LEU A 118 -7.70 -19.65 3.21
N VAL A 119 -7.65 -18.37 2.79
CA VAL A 119 -6.84 -17.35 3.48
C VAL A 119 -7.37 -17.08 4.89
N LEU A 120 -8.69 -16.96 5.06
CA LEU A 120 -9.31 -16.76 6.37
C LEU A 120 -9.07 -17.98 7.29
N THR A 121 -9.11 -19.20 6.74
CA THR A 121 -8.78 -20.42 7.49
C THR A 121 -7.31 -20.40 7.93
N GLY A 122 -6.39 -19.98 7.04
CA GLY A 122 -4.97 -19.83 7.38
C GLY A 122 -4.76 -18.80 8.50
N LEU A 123 -5.44 -17.67 8.45
CA LEU A 123 -5.40 -16.66 9.53
C LEU A 123 -5.91 -17.23 10.84
N TYR A 124 -7.03 -17.97 10.80
CA TYR A 124 -7.59 -18.59 11.99
C TYR A 124 -6.62 -19.60 12.64
N ILE A 125 -6.00 -20.46 11.84
CA ILE A 125 -5.05 -21.47 12.33
C ILE A 125 -3.78 -20.83 12.93
N LEU A 126 -3.31 -19.71 12.36
CA LEU A 126 -2.11 -19.02 12.81
C LEU A 126 -2.36 -18.10 14.01
N THR A 127 -3.60 -17.80 14.34
CA THR A 127 -3.92 -16.92 15.46
C THR A 127 -3.89 -17.72 16.77
N PRO A 128 -2.99 -17.39 17.74
CA PRO A 128 -2.82 -18.20 18.96
C PRO A 128 -4.06 -18.27 19.82
N GLU A 129 -4.74 -17.12 19.99
CA GLU A 129 -5.99 -17.00 20.73
C GLU A 129 -6.96 -16.07 20.02
N PHE A 130 -8.20 -16.53 19.81
CA PHE A 130 -9.25 -15.75 19.18
C PHE A 130 -10.00 -14.89 20.23
N ASN A 131 -9.31 -13.89 20.77
CA ASN A 131 -9.87 -12.91 21.68
C ASN A 131 -9.79 -11.52 21.05
N ILE A 132 -10.92 -10.82 20.91
CA ILE A 132 -11.00 -9.48 20.29
C ILE A 132 -10.15 -8.45 21.04
N GLU A 133 -9.89 -8.67 22.32
CA GLU A 133 -9.05 -7.77 23.10
C GLU A 133 -7.55 -8.05 22.92
N SER A 134 -7.16 -9.20 22.37
CA SER A 134 -5.77 -9.53 22.15
C SER A 134 -5.12 -8.59 21.11
N SER A 135 -3.85 -8.32 21.26
CA SER A 135 -3.08 -7.50 20.33
C SER A 135 -3.00 -8.14 18.94
N ASP A 136 -2.97 -9.48 18.87
CA ASP A 136 -2.89 -10.22 17.61
C ASP A 136 -4.19 -10.05 16.79
N VAL A 137 -5.36 -10.21 17.41
CA VAL A 137 -6.64 -10.00 16.72
C VAL A 137 -6.82 -8.55 16.29
N LYS A 138 -6.45 -7.58 17.14
CA LYS A 138 -6.43 -6.16 16.75
C LYS A 138 -5.50 -5.93 15.55
N GLY A 139 -4.31 -6.53 15.56
CA GLY A 139 -3.37 -6.49 14.44
C GLY A 139 -3.95 -7.05 13.15
N ILE A 140 -4.63 -8.20 13.21
CA ILE A 140 -5.32 -8.81 12.07
C ILE A 140 -6.43 -7.89 11.53
N LEU A 141 -7.24 -7.28 12.40
CA LEU A 141 -8.29 -6.35 11.97
C LEU A 141 -7.72 -5.13 11.26
N PHE A 142 -6.62 -4.54 11.78
CA PHE A 142 -5.91 -3.48 11.09
C PHE A 142 -5.34 -3.92 9.73
N GLY A 143 -4.81 -5.15 9.63
CA GLY A 143 -4.30 -5.71 8.39
C GLY A 143 -5.39 -5.95 7.34
N VAL A 144 -6.54 -6.47 7.73
CA VAL A 144 -7.70 -6.65 6.85
C VAL A 144 -8.27 -5.30 6.39
N PHE A 145 -8.40 -4.32 7.29
CA PHE A 145 -8.79 -2.96 6.89
C PHE A 145 -7.80 -2.35 5.90
N SER A 146 -6.51 -2.52 6.15
CA SER A 146 -5.44 -2.14 5.22
C SER A 146 -5.61 -2.78 3.84
N ALA A 147 -5.96 -4.07 3.80
CA ALA A 147 -6.22 -4.82 2.56
C ALA A 147 -7.40 -4.23 1.77
N VAL A 148 -8.49 -3.86 2.45
CA VAL A 148 -9.65 -3.19 1.82
C VAL A 148 -9.24 -1.85 1.21
N CYS A 149 -8.52 -1.01 1.96
CA CYS A 149 -8.02 0.27 1.46
C CYS A 149 -7.13 0.09 0.23
N TYR A 150 -6.22 -0.88 0.27
CA TYR A 150 -5.33 -1.20 -0.85
C TYR A 150 -6.10 -1.70 -2.07
N ALA A 151 -7.09 -2.58 -1.89
CA ALA A 151 -7.92 -3.11 -2.97
C ALA A 151 -8.69 -1.99 -3.70
N ILE A 152 -9.39 -1.13 -2.96
CA ILE A 152 -10.15 -0.02 -3.54
C ILE A 152 -9.20 0.93 -4.29
N ARG A 153 -8.05 1.26 -3.69
CA ARG A 153 -7.01 2.08 -4.32
C ARG A 153 -6.55 1.50 -5.65
N ILE A 154 -6.22 0.21 -5.70
CA ILE A 154 -5.76 -0.47 -6.93
C ILE A 154 -6.84 -0.41 -8.03
N LEU A 155 -8.10 -0.64 -7.67
CA LEU A 155 -9.22 -0.60 -8.63
C LEU A 155 -9.45 0.82 -9.18
N ILE A 156 -9.37 1.86 -8.34
CA ILE A 156 -9.41 3.25 -8.80
C ILE A 156 -8.28 3.53 -9.79
N LEU A 157 -7.04 3.18 -9.44
CA LEU A 157 -5.88 3.47 -10.27
C LEU A 157 -5.84 2.63 -11.55
N LYS A 158 -6.39 1.42 -11.54
CA LYS A 158 -6.51 0.59 -12.75
C LYS A 158 -7.26 1.30 -13.88
N GLN A 159 -8.23 2.13 -13.56
CA GLN A 159 -8.96 2.93 -14.55
C GLN A 159 -8.10 4.03 -15.19
N HIS A 160 -6.99 4.42 -14.55
CA HIS A 160 -6.17 5.57 -14.96
C HIS A 160 -4.80 5.16 -15.54
N VAL A 161 -4.36 3.91 -15.36
CA VAL A 161 -3.03 3.45 -15.83
C VAL A 161 -2.86 3.47 -17.35
N ALA A 162 -3.95 3.51 -18.11
CA ALA A 162 -3.89 3.66 -19.57
C ALA A 162 -3.39 5.06 -19.97
N ASN A 163 -3.78 6.09 -19.22
CA ASN A 163 -3.53 7.48 -19.53
C ASN A 163 -2.32 8.07 -18.79
N TYR A 164 -1.91 7.46 -17.67
CA TYR A 164 -0.85 7.94 -16.80
C TYR A 164 0.22 6.89 -16.56
N ASN A 165 1.47 7.33 -16.49
CA ASN A 165 2.57 6.47 -16.08
C ASN A 165 2.43 6.09 -14.58
N GLY A 166 2.73 4.83 -14.23
CA GLY A 166 2.66 4.36 -12.84
C GLY A 166 3.51 5.19 -11.87
N THR A 167 4.65 5.72 -12.34
CA THR A 167 5.50 6.63 -11.55
C THR A 167 4.79 7.95 -11.23
N ILE A 168 4.05 8.51 -12.18
CA ILE A 168 3.27 9.75 -12.00
C ILE A 168 2.14 9.51 -10.99
N LEU A 169 1.43 8.39 -11.13
CA LEU A 169 0.37 8.02 -10.18
C LEU A 169 0.92 7.87 -8.77
N MET A 170 2.10 7.23 -8.63
CA MET A 170 2.75 7.08 -7.34
C MET A 170 3.24 8.42 -6.76
N PHE A 171 3.76 9.32 -7.62
CA PHE A 171 4.15 10.68 -7.21
C PHE A 171 2.97 11.43 -6.58
N TYR A 172 1.80 11.45 -7.22
CA TYR A 172 0.63 12.12 -6.67
C TYR A 172 0.17 11.52 -5.36
N GLN A 173 0.21 10.20 -5.22
CA GLN A 173 -0.15 9.56 -3.95
C GLN A 173 0.83 9.94 -2.83
N THR A 174 2.13 9.90 -3.09
CA THR A 174 3.13 10.29 -2.07
C THR A 174 3.04 11.77 -1.73
N LEU A 175 2.74 12.64 -2.68
CA LEU A 175 2.48 14.06 -2.44
C LEU A 175 1.29 14.26 -1.49
N ILE A 176 0.17 13.59 -1.76
CA ILE A 176 -1.03 13.67 -0.93
C ILE A 176 -0.77 13.17 0.48
N ILE A 177 -0.07 12.03 0.63
CA ILE A 177 0.30 11.48 1.93
C ILE A 177 1.20 12.46 2.70
N THR A 178 2.20 13.04 2.03
CA THR A 178 3.13 14.00 2.64
C THR A 178 2.39 15.22 3.18
N VAL A 179 1.44 15.77 2.42
CA VAL A 179 0.64 16.92 2.85
C VAL A 179 -0.32 16.52 3.97
N LEU A 180 -1.01 15.38 3.84
CA LEU A 180 -2.00 14.90 4.82
C LEU A 180 -1.39 14.61 6.18
N LEU A 181 -0.21 14.00 6.22
CA LEU A 181 0.46 13.60 7.46
C LEU A 181 1.47 14.64 7.97
N LEU A 182 1.63 15.77 7.29
CA LEU A 182 2.55 16.83 7.75
C LEU A 182 2.31 17.25 9.21
N PRO A 183 1.06 17.38 9.70
CA PRO A 183 0.81 17.73 11.11
C PRO A 183 1.41 16.77 12.12
N THR A 184 1.61 15.49 11.77
CA THR A 184 2.15 14.49 12.71
C THR A 184 3.56 14.82 13.21
N LEU A 185 4.34 15.54 12.41
CA LEU A 185 5.70 15.97 12.80
C LEU A 185 5.73 16.96 13.96
N PHE A 186 4.63 17.67 14.20
CA PHE A 186 4.53 18.67 15.26
C PHE A 186 4.05 18.07 16.58
N PHE A 187 3.43 16.89 16.54
CA PHE A 187 2.78 16.28 17.71
C PHE A 187 3.39 14.94 18.12
N MET A 188 4.24 14.33 17.29
CA MET A 188 4.82 13.01 17.52
C MET A 188 6.33 13.09 17.69
N ASP A 189 6.89 12.08 18.38
CA ASP A 189 8.33 11.98 18.61
C ASP A 189 9.09 11.66 17.31
N VAL A 190 10.04 12.51 16.97
CA VAL A 190 10.96 12.38 15.84
C VAL A 190 12.42 12.15 16.26
N SER A 191 12.68 11.97 17.55
CA SER A 191 14.05 11.85 18.10
C SER A 191 14.84 10.68 17.51
N GLY A 192 14.16 9.59 17.14
CA GLY A 192 14.75 8.42 16.49
C GLY A 192 15.23 8.63 15.04
N LEU A 193 14.95 9.78 14.42
CA LEU A 193 15.17 10.00 12.99
C LEU A 193 16.63 9.74 12.58
N LYS A 194 17.60 10.24 13.32
CA LYS A 194 19.03 10.13 12.95
C LYS A 194 19.49 8.67 12.83
N SER A 195 19.10 7.83 13.78
CA SER A 195 19.48 6.40 13.79
C SER A 195 18.67 5.56 12.80
N GLN A 196 17.42 5.94 12.56
CA GLN A 196 16.49 5.19 11.69
C GLN A 196 16.48 5.66 10.23
N PHE A 197 17.16 6.78 9.91
CA PHE A 197 17.15 7.40 8.59
C PHE A 197 17.56 6.46 7.45
N PRO A 198 18.61 5.61 7.56
CA PRO A 198 18.98 4.67 6.49
C PRO A 198 17.84 3.69 6.15
N PHE A 199 17.09 3.22 7.14
CA PHE A 199 15.97 2.30 6.94
C PHE A 199 14.75 3.02 6.33
N LEU A 200 14.50 4.27 6.73
CA LEU A 200 13.48 5.12 6.12
C LEU A 200 13.82 5.41 4.64
N LEU A 201 15.09 5.64 4.33
CA LEU A 201 15.56 5.84 2.97
C LEU A 201 15.36 4.59 2.10
N LEU A 202 15.73 3.40 2.61
CA LEU A 202 15.49 2.13 1.94
C LEU A 202 13.99 1.89 1.71
N LEU A 203 13.16 2.14 2.72
CA LEU A 203 11.72 2.00 2.65
C LEU A 203 11.12 2.94 1.58
N ALA A 204 11.58 4.20 1.53
CA ALA A 204 11.14 5.18 0.56
C ALA A 204 11.58 4.84 -0.87
N LEU A 205 12.83 4.46 -1.06
CA LEU A 205 13.39 4.23 -2.38
C LEU A 205 12.96 2.86 -2.93
N LEU A 206 13.25 1.76 -2.23
CA LEU A 206 13.04 0.42 -2.75
C LEU A 206 11.56 0.07 -2.78
N THR A 207 10.87 0.16 -1.65
CA THR A 207 9.49 -0.31 -1.57
C THR A 207 8.51 0.68 -2.20
N THR A 208 8.72 1.99 -1.98
CA THR A 208 7.76 3.01 -2.39
C THR A 208 8.04 3.54 -3.80
N ALA A 209 9.19 4.19 -4.01
CA ALA A 209 9.45 4.80 -5.30
C ALA A 209 9.61 3.76 -6.41
N VAL A 210 10.33 2.67 -6.18
CA VAL A 210 10.54 1.62 -7.18
C VAL A 210 9.41 0.60 -7.15
N GLY A 211 9.20 -0.09 -6.04
CA GLY A 211 8.27 -1.21 -5.94
C GLY A 211 6.84 -0.85 -6.32
N HIS A 212 6.26 0.16 -5.68
CA HIS A 212 4.88 0.56 -5.98
C HIS A 212 4.72 1.20 -7.37
N SER A 213 5.72 1.93 -7.89
CA SER A 213 5.66 2.44 -9.26
C SER A 213 5.67 1.32 -10.30
N LEU A 214 6.49 0.28 -10.11
CA LEU A 214 6.51 -0.91 -10.95
C LEU A 214 5.19 -1.69 -10.85
N MET A 215 4.61 -1.80 -9.65
CA MET A 215 3.31 -2.43 -9.45
C MET A 215 2.22 -1.70 -10.23
N LEU A 216 2.14 -0.36 -10.12
CA LEU A 216 1.19 0.44 -10.88
C LEU A 216 1.44 0.37 -12.39
N HIS A 217 2.70 0.32 -12.81
CA HIS A 217 3.02 0.12 -14.22
C HIS A 217 2.55 -1.23 -14.73
N SER A 218 2.67 -2.29 -13.94
CA SER A 218 2.24 -3.64 -14.32
C SER A 218 0.73 -3.75 -14.54
N LEU A 219 -0.07 -2.90 -13.86
CA LEU A 219 -1.51 -2.84 -14.07
C LEU A 219 -1.92 -2.44 -15.51
N LYS A 220 -1.01 -1.94 -16.35
CA LYS A 220 -1.28 -1.75 -17.77
C LYS A 220 -1.47 -3.06 -18.53
N PHE A 221 -0.77 -4.11 -18.09
CA PHE A 221 -0.64 -5.37 -18.81
C PHE A 221 -1.45 -6.50 -18.18
N PHE A 222 -1.80 -6.39 -16.90
CA PHE A 222 -2.52 -7.42 -16.13
C PHE A 222 -3.85 -6.87 -15.60
N SER A 223 -4.86 -7.75 -15.44
CA SER A 223 -6.05 -7.39 -14.65
C SER A 223 -5.67 -7.10 -13.20
N ALA A 224 -6.53 -6.38 -12.48
CA ALA A 224 -6.26 -6.09 -11.08
C ALA A 224 -6.18 -7.38 -10.25
N SER A 225 -7.08 -8.34 -10.50
CA SER A 225 -7.07 -9.65 -9.84
C SER A 225 -5.79 -10.44 -10.15
N THR A 226 -5.36 -10.52 -11.43
CA THR A 226 -4.12 -11.24 -11.78
C THR A 226 -2.90 -10.58 -11.14
N ALA A 227 -2.80 -9.25 -11.21
CA ALA A 227 -1.68 -8.53 -10.62
C ALA A 227 -1.63 -8.70 -9.09
N SER A 228 -2.79 -8.78 -8.43
CA SER A 228 -2.86 -8.97 -6.98
C SER A 228 -2.43 -10.37 -6.54
N ILE A 229 -2.86 -11.41 -7.26
CA ILE A 229 -2.51 -12.81 -6.94
C ILE A 229 -1.01 -13.07 -7.16
N ILE A 230 -0.43 -12.56 -8.26
CA ILE A 230 1.01 -12.72 -8.52
C ILE A 230 1.85 -11.85 -7.57
N GLY A 231 1.28 -10.77 -7.07
CA GLY A 231 1.95 -9.79 -6.22
C GLY A 231 1.88 -10.08 -4.71
N SER A 232 1.11 -11.11 -4.30
CA SER A 232 0.94 -11.52 -2.89
C SER A 232 1.91 -12.61 -2.40
#